data_995db07c1ac6047e3fb9ccb0b8904c5f
#
_entry.id   995db07c1ac6047e3fb9ccb0b8904c5f
#
_cell.length_a   1.000
_cell.length_b   1.000
_cell.length_c   1.000
_cell.angle_alpha   90.00
_cell.angle_beta   90.00
_cell.angle_gamma   90.00
#
_symmetry.space_group_name_H-M   'P 1'
#
loop_
_entity.id
_entity.type
_entity.pdbx_description
1 polymer ?
#
loop_
_entity_poly.entity_id
_entity_poly.type
_entity_poly.pdbx_seq_one_letter_code
_entity_poly.pdbx_strand_id
1 'polypeptide(L)'
;MKNIAVVGYGVIGKRVADAINLQEDMNLFGVCDVISDWRIQTAVKKGYTIFAATAEAKEKMRSADIQVAGSFQDLLNKVDLVVDCTPKNIAAGNVETYKKQGLKFIVQGGEKHETTGHSFSAENNYESAIDLDATRVVSCN
;
A
#
# COMPACT_ATOMS: atom_id res chain seq x y z
N MET A 1 -15.80 -9.17 2.99
CA MET A 1 -14.69 -8.77 2.10
C MET A 1 -13.95 -7.60 2.73
N LYS A 2 -12.63 -7.67 2.82
CA LYS A 2 -11.82 -6.61 3.39
C LYS A 2 -11.34 -5.65 2.32
N ASN A 3 -11.43 -4.35 2.60
CA ASN A 3 -10.91 -3.30 1.72
C ASN A 3 -9.42 -3.09 2.00
N ILE A 4 -8.60 -3.23 0.97
CA ILE A 4 -7.15 -3.17 1.08
C ILE A 4 -6.62 -2.05 0.19
N ALA A 5 -5.70 -1.25 0.76
CA ALA A 5 -4.94 -0.25 0.02
C ALA A 5 -3.53 -0.75 -0.26
N VAL A 6 -3.02 -0.44 -1.44
CA VAL A 6 -1.60 -0.59 -1.76
C VAL A 6 -0.99 0.80 -1.87
N VAL A 7 0.00 1.09 -1.03
CA VAL A 7 0.73 2.35 -1.02
C VAL A 7 2.12 2.12 -1.61
N GLY A 8 2.45 2.85 -2.67
CA GLY A 8 3.63 2.60 -3.49
C GLY A 8 3.35 1.61 -4.63
N TYR A 9 3.33 2.11 -5.86
CA TYR A 9 3.03 1.31 -7.06
C TYR A 9 4.28 1.14 -7.94
N GLY A 10 5.38 0.71 -7.31
CA GLY A 10 6.58 0.26 -7.99
C GLY A 10 6.48 -1.23 -8.37
N VAL A 11 7.62 -1.89 -8.55
CA VAL A 11 7.68 -3.30 -8.97
C VAL A 11 6.92 -4.21 -7.98
N ILE A 12 7.12 -4.03 -6.69
CA ILE A 12 6.48 -4.85 -5.66
C ILE A 12 5.00 -4.47 -5.52
N GLY A 13 4.69 -3.19 -5.39
CA GLY A 13 3.32 -2.71 -5.22
C GLY A 13 2.40 -3.13 -6.35
N LYS A 14 2.88 -3.09 -7.58
CA LYS A 14 2.16 -3.58 -8.76
C LYS A 14 1.78 -5.05 -8.62
N ARG A 15 2.74 -5.89 -8.23
CA ARG A 15 2.50 -7.34 -8.06
C ARG A 15 1.56 -7.64 -6.89
N VAL A 16 1.71 -6.91 -5.79
CA VAL A 16 0.83 -7.04 -4.63
C VAL A 16 -0.59 -6.64 -4.99
N ALA A 17 -0.77 -5.53 -5.69
CA ALA A 17 -2.10 -5.08 -6.15
C ALA A 17 -2.78 -6.13 -7.04
N ASP A 18 -2.03 -6.68 -8.00
CA ASP A 18 -2.55 -7.74 -8.87
C ASP A 18 -2.93 -8.98 -8.07
N ALA A 19 -2.11 -9.39 -7.11
CA ALA A 19 -2.38 -10.54 -6.27
C ALA A 19 -3.64 -10.34 -5.40
N ILE A 20 -3.81 -9.16 -4.81
CA ILE A 20 -5.02 -8.82 -4.04
C ILE A 20 -6.26 -8.87 -4.94
N ASN A 21 -6.16 -8.31 -6.13
CA ASN A 21 -7.28 -8.25 -7.07
C ASN A 21 -7.77 -9.65 -7.54
N LEU A 22 -6.92 -10.66 -7.43
CA LEU A 22 -7.27 -12.05 -7.76
C LEU A 22 -7.94 -12.80 -6.61
N GLN A 23 -7.98 -12.25 -5.40
CA GLN A 23 -8.55 -12.91 -4.24
C GLN A 23 -10.06 -12.63 -4.14
N GLU A 24 -10.84 -13.66 -3.83
CA GLU A 24 -12.29 -13.55 -3.69
C GLU A 24 -12.73 -12.88 -2.38
N ASP A 25 -11.90 -12.96 -1.36
CA ASP A 25 -12.18 -12.43 -0.02
C ASP A 25 -11.59 -11.03 0.24
N MET A 26 -10.91 -10.46 -0.74
CA MET A 26 -10.27 -9.15 -0.66
C MET A 26 -10.80 -8.22 -1.75
N ASN A 27 -10.87 -6.94 -1.42
CA ASN A 27 -11.17 -5.89 -2.38
C ASN A 27 -9.99 -4.93 -2.45
N LEU A 28 -9.34 -4.84 -3.60
CA LEU A 28 -8.35 -3.80 -3.86
C LEU A 28 -9.09 -2.46 -3.97
N PHE A 29 -9.17 -1.74 -2.86
CA PHE A 29 -9.92 -0.49 -2.80
C PHE A 29 -9.25 0.62 -3.61
N GLY A 30 -7.91 0.67 -3.57
CA GLY A 30 -7.16 1.65 -4.35
C GLY A 30 -5.66 1.49 -4.21
N VAL A 31 -4.95 2.13 -5.12
CA VAL A 31 -3.49 2.27 -5.09
C VAL A 31 -3.14 3.73 -4.92
N CYS A 32 -2.07 4.02 -4.18
CA CYS A 32 -1.63 5.36 -3.87
C CYS A 32 -0.15 5.54 -4.18
N ASP A 33 0.20 6.58 -4.90
CA ASP A 33 1.59 6.91 -5.20
C ASP A 33 1.76 8.40 -5.47
N VAL A 34 3.02 8.82 -5.69
CA VAL A 34 3.40 10.16 -6.12
C VAL A 34 3.71 10.23 -7.62
N ILE A 35 3.82 9.09 -8.31
CA ILE A 35 4.21 9.01 -9.72
C ILE A 35 3.05 9.33 -10.66
N SER A 36 3.37 9.91 -11.80
CA SER A 36 2.40 10.23 -12.86
C SER A 36 2.81 9.68 -14.24
N ASP A 37 3.79 8.81 -14.27
CA ASP A 37 4.36 8.22 -15.49
C ASP A 37 3.68 6.90 -15.88
N TRP A 38 4.31 6.19 -16.83
CA TRP A 38 3.80 4.93 -17.37
C TRP A 38 3.50 3.87 -16.29
N ARG A 39 4.20 3.91 -15.16
CA ARG A 39 3.99 2.92 -14.08
C ARG A 39 2.58 3.01 -13.52
N ILE A 40 2.13 4.20 -13.13
CA ILE A 40 0.77 4.37 -12.60
C ILE A 40 -0.28 4.23 -13.71
N GLN A 41 0.06 4.52 -14.96
CA GLN A 41 -0.82 4.30 -16.10
C GLN A 41 -1.19 2.82 -16.26
N THR A 42 -0.32 1.89 -15.86
CA THR A 42 -0.67 0.47 -15.88
C THR A 42 -1.79 0.14 -14.89
N ALA A 43 -1.84 0.79 -13.75
CA ALA A 43 -2.93 0.64 -12.79
C ALA A 43 -4.25 1.20 -13.36
N VAL A 44 -4.20 2.37 -14.02
CA VAL A 44 -5.35 2.97 -14.68
C VAL A 44 -5.92 2.02 -15.74
N LYS A 45 -5.07 1.42 -16.57
CA LYS A 45 -5.49 0.47 -17.61
C LYS A 45 -6.14 -0.80 -17.05
N LYS A 46 -5.77 -1.19 -15.84
CA LYS A 46 -6.37 -2.35 -15.15
C LYS A 46 -7.68 -1.99 -14.44
N GLY A 47 -8.08 -0.73 -14.44
CA GLY A 47 -9.28 -0.26 -13.78
C GLY A 47 -9.11 -0.04 -12.27
N TYR A 48 -7.88 0.01 -11.77
CA TYR A 48 -7.63 0.29 -10.35
C TYR A 48 -7.91 1.75 -10.03
N THR A 49 -8.47 2.00 -8.87
CA THR A 49 -8.74 3.35 -8.38
C THR A 49 -7.44 3.99 -7.87
N ILE A 50 -7.15 5.19 -8.34
CA ILE A 50 -5.89 5.90 -8.06
C ILE A 50 -6.10 6.98 -7.02
N PHE A 51 -5.22 7.00 -6.02
CA PHE A 51 -5.13 8.05 -5.01
C PHE A 51 -3.77 8.73 -5.09
N ALA A 52 -3.71 10.01 -4.84
CA ALA A 52 -2.48 10.78 -4.85
C ALA A 52 -1.94 10.93 -3.43
N ALA A 53 -0.67 10.58 -3.23
CA ALA A 53 -0.05 10.63 -1.90
C ALA A 53 0.19 12.06 -1.40
N THR A 54 0.31 13.04 -2.31
CA THR A 54 0.51 14.45 -1.99
C THR A 54 -0.33 15.34 -2.92
N ALA A 55 -0.53 16.59 -2.51
CA ALA A 55 -1.20 17.59 -3.36
C ALA A 55 -0.44 17.82 -4.67
N GLU A 56 0.90 17.85 -4.62
CA GLU A 56 1.76 17.95 -5.80
C GLU A 56 1.57 16.78 -6.74
N ALA A 57 1.54 15.56 -6.20
CA ALA A 57 1.30 14.36 -6.99
C ALA A 57 -0.07 14.39 -7.67
N LYS A 58 -1.10 14.88 -6.98
CA LYS A 58 -2.45 15.05 -7.53
C LYS A 58 -2.44 15.94 -8.77
N GLU A 59 -1.75 17.08 -8.71
CA GLU A 59 -1.65 18.00 -9.84
C GLU A 59 -0.89 17.38 -11.02
N LYS A 60 0.22 16.68 -10.75
CA LYS A 60 0.98 15.97 -11.78
C LYS A 60 0.15 14.85 -12.44
N MET A 61 -0.61 14.09 -11.66
CA MET A 61 -1.51 13.07 -12.18
C MET A 61 -2.61 13.68 -13.04
N ARG A 62 -3.22 14.76 -12.59
CA ARG A 62 -4.24 15.48 -13.35
C ARG A 62 -3.69 15.99 -14.69
N SER A 63 -2.48 16.54 -14.71
CA SER A 63 -1.81 17.01 -15.92
C SER A 63 -1.48 15.85 -16.88
N ALA A 64 -1.39 14.63 -16.39
CA ALA A 64 -1.16 13.43 -17.19
C ALA A 64 -2.48 12.69 -17.54
N ASP A 65 -3.63 13.36 -17.37
CA ASP A 65 -4.96 12.81 -17.61
C ASP A 65 -5.30 11.56 -16.77
N ILE A 66 -4.74 11.47 -15.57
CA ILE A 66 -5.05 10.42 -14.60
C ILE A 66 -6.17 10.92 -13.68
N GLN A 67 -7.27 10.18 -13.64
CA GLN A 67 -8.36 10.45 -12.72
C GLN A 67 -7.95 10.04 -11.31
N VAL A 68 -7.90 10.99 -10.39
CA VAL A 68 -7.55 10.78 -8.99
C VAL A 68 -8.82 10.76 -8.15
N ALA A 69 -9.04 9.69 -7.40
CA ALA A 69 -10.22 9.51 -6.57
C ALA A 69 -10.16 10.28 -5.25
N GLY A 70 -8.97 10.61 -4.78
CA GLY A 70 -8.79 11.36 -3.54
C GLY A 70 -7.33 11.40 -3.09
N SER A 71 -7.15 11.89 -1.87
CA SER A 71 -5.86 11.98 -1.20
C SER A 71 -5.47 10.67 -0.50
N PHE A 72 -4.24 10.63 0.01
CA PHE A 72 -3.77 9.56 0.89
C PHE A 72 -4.71 9.37 2.09
N GLN A 73 -5.10 10.47 2.74
CA GLN A 73 -6.01 10.41 3.88
C GLN A 73 -7.40 9.88 3.49
N ASP A 74 -7.91 10.27 2.33
CA ASP A 74 -9.20 9.77 1.84
C ASP A 74 -9.18 8.26 1.65
N LEU A 75 -8.07 7.72 1.16
CA LEU A 75 -7.88 6.29 1.00
C LEU A 75 -7.85 5.58 2.36
N LEU A 76 -7.05 6.09 3.29
CA LEU A 76 -6.89 5.48 4.62
C LEU A 76 -8.21 5.43 5.41
N ASN A 77 -9.09 6.39 5.21
CA ASN A 77 -10.39 6.44 5.89
C ASN A 77 -11.36 5.35 5.43
N LYS A 78 -11.06 4.65 4.34
CA LYS A 78 -12.00 3.73 3.69
C LYS A 78 -11.53 2.27 3.63
N VAL A 79 -10.35 2.00 4.16
CA VAL A 79 -9.74 0.66 4.09
C VAL A 79 -9.59 0.02 5.46
N ASP A 80 -9.51 -1.30 5.45
CA ASP A 80 -9.32 -2.11 6.65
C ASP A 80 -7.85 -2.41 6.89
N LEU A 81 -7.06 -2.49 5.81
CA LEU A 81 -5.65 -2.85 5.86
C LEU A 81 -4.87 -2.14 4.76
N VAL A 82 -3.64 -1.77 5.07
CA VAL A 82 -2.70 -1.17 4.12
C VAL A 82 -1.52 -2.11 3.89
N VAL A 83 -1.17 -2.31 2.62
CA VAL A 83 0.11 -2.90 2.24
C VAL A 83 1.00 -1.78 1.71
N ASP A 84 2.01 -1.42 2.49
CA ASP A 84 2.95 -0.36 2.16
C ASP A 84 4.16 -0.93 1.42
N CYS A 85 4.26 -0.59 0.15
CA CYS A 85 5.33 -1.02 -0.76
C CYS A 85 6.26 0.14 -1.14
N THR A 86 6.25 1.23 -0.36
CA THR A 86 7.14 2.37 -0.60
C THR A 86 8.59 2.03 -0.23
N PRO A 87 9.57 2.78 -0.76
CA PRO A 87 10.96 2.57 -0.41
C PRO A 87 11.24 2.73 1.08
N LYS A 88 12.32 2.11 1.52
CA LYS A 88 12.85 2.25 2.89
C LYS A 88 12.88 3.72 3.33
N ASN A 89 12.56 3.98 4.58
CA ASN A 89 12.42 5.28 5.23
C ASN A 89 11.13 6.03 4.85
N ILE A 90 10.58 5.87 3.65
CA ILE A 90 9.26 6.43 3.30
C ILE A 90 8.17 5.69 4.08
N ALA A 91 8.22 4.35 4.08
CA ALA A 91 7.28 3.52 4.84
C ALA A 91 7.33 3.84 6.34
N ALA A 92 8.50 4.08 6.92
CA ALA A 92 8.63 4.44 8.33
C ALA A 92 7.83 5.70 8.70
N GLY A 93 7.80 6.70 7.83
CA GLY A 93 6.97 7.89 8.01
C GLY A 93 5.48 7.60 7.90
N ASN A 94 5.10 6.76 6.93
CA ASN A 94 3.70 6.36 6.73
C ASN A 94 3.16 5.53 7.89
N VAL A 95 3.99 4.67 8.48
CA VAL A 95 3.63 3.80 9.61
C VAL A 95 3.09 4.60 10.79
N GLU A 96 3.66 5.75 11.09
CA GLU A 96 3.15 6.62 12.15
C GLU A 96 1.71 7.07 11.89
N THR A 97 1.38 7.34 10.64
CA THR A 97 0.02 7.70 10.23
C THR A 97 -0.93 6.50 10.40
N TYR A 98 -0.51 5.30 9.99
CA TYR A 98 -1.33 4.09 10.14
C TYR A 98 -1.62 3.79 11.61
N LYS A 99 -0.60 3.89 12.47
CA LYS A 99 -0.74 3.67 13.91
C LYS A 99 -1.72 4.65 14.55
N LYS A 100 -1.62 5.93 14.21
CA LYS A 100 -2.51 6.97 14.72
C LYS A 100 -3.98 6.72 14.37
N GLN A 101 -4.23 6.10 13.23
CA GLN A 101 -5.57 5.77 12.77
C GLN A 101 -6.06 4.39 13.21
N GLY A 102 -5.23 3.63 13.90
CA GLY A 102 -5.57 2.26 14.30
C GLY A 102 -5.71 1.30 13.11
N LEU A 103 -5.06 1.58 12.00
CA LEU A 103 -5.09 0.73 10.82
C LEU A 103 -4.12 -0.44 10.94
N LYS A 104 -4.54 -1.59 10.47
CA LYS A 104 -3.64 -2.73 10.26
C LYS A 104 -2.79 -2.48 9.02
N PHE A 105 -1.52 -2.88 9.06
CA PHE A 105 -0.63 -2.66 7.93
C PHE A 105 0.47 -3.71 7.81
N ILE A 106 0.91 -3.91 6.56
CA ILE A 106 2.03 -4.77 6.20
C ILE A 106 3.03 -3.91 5.43
N VAL A 107 4.31 -3.97 5.80
CA VAL A 107 5.39 -3.23 5.14
C VAL A 107 6.24 -4.16 4.31
N GLN A 108 6.44 -3.82 3.04
CA GLN A 108 7.19 -4.61 2.06
C GLN A 108 8.55 -4.02 1.68
N GLY A 109 8.81 -2.79 1.97
CA GLY A 109 9.90 -2.00 1.39
C GLY A 109 11.28 -2.15 2.04
N GLY A 110 11.58 -3.24 2.76
CA GLY A 110 12.90 -3.44 3.39
C GLY A 110 13.11 -2.63 4.67
N GLU A 111 12.05 -2.27 5.35
CA GLU A 111 12.12 -1.55 6.62
C GLU A 111 12.72 -2.40 7.73
N LYS A 112 13.19 -1.74 8.79
CA LYS A 112 13.76 -2.40 9.97
C LYS A 112 12.68 -3.11 10.79
N HIS A 113 13.07 -4.15 11.51
CA HIS A 113 12.18 -4.87 12.42
C HIS A 113 11.46 -3.95 13.40
N GLU A 114 12.17 -2.96 13.95
CA GLU A 114 11.62 -2.01 14.94
C GLU A 114 10.48 -1.17 14.40
N THR A 115 10.39 -0.98 13.09
CA THR A 115 9.32 -0.21 12.45
C THR A 115 7.94 -0.82 12.71
N THR A 116 7.85 -2.15 12.72
CA THR A 116 6.58 -2.87 12.92
C THR A 116 6.56 -3.69 14.21
N GLY A 117 7.72 -3.98 14.79
CA GLY A 117 7.86 -4.86 15.96
C GLY A 117 7.69 -6.34 15.65
N HIS A 118 7.45 -6.70 14.39
CA HIS A 118 7.28 -8.08 13.93
C HIS A 118 7.84 -8.24 12.51
N SER A 119 8.45 -9.39 12.25
CA SER A 119 8.96 -9.76 10.93
C SER A 119 8.30 -11.07 10.48
N PHE A 120 7.80 -11.08 9.26
CA PHE A 120 6.93 -12.13 8.74
C PHE A 120 7.54 -12.85 7.55
N SER A 121 7.43 -14.17 7.59
CA SER A 121 7.64 -15.04 6.43
C SER A 121 6.53 -16.11 6.45
N ALA A 122 5.73 -16.17 5.40
CA ALA A 122 4.54 -17.03 5.35
C ALA A 122 4.85 -18.51 5.64
N GLU A 123 5.99 -18.99 5.18
CA GLU A 123 6.39 -20.38 5.36
C GLU A 123 6.93 -20.69 6.76
N ASN A 124 7.35 -19.68 7.51
CA ASN A 124 8.07 -19.88 8.77
C ASN A 124 7.28 -19.51 10.01
N ASN A 125 6.51 -18.41 9.97
CA ASN A 125 5.85 -17.89 11.16
C ASN A 125 4.48 -17.27 10.88
N TYR A 126 3.72 -17.87 9.98
CA TYR A 126 2.38 -17.38 9.62
C TYR A 126 1.49 -17.14 10.86
N GLU A 127 1.43 -18.12 11.75
CA GLU A 127 0.57 -18.06 12.94
C GLU A 127 0.92 -16.90 13.88
N SER A 128 2.19 -16.53 13.95
CA SER A 128 2.61 -15.41 14.82
C SER A 128 2.12 -14.04 14.35
N ALA A 129 1.67 -13.92 13.11
CA ALA A 129 1.18 -12.68 12.52
C ALA A 129 -0.35 -12.53 12.55
N ILE A 130 -1.09 -13.62 12.78
CA ILE A 130 -2.56 -13.66 12.60
C ILE A 130 -3.28 -12.61 13.44
N ASP A 131 -2.88 -12.45 14.70
CA ASP A 131 -3.54 -11.53 15.64
C ASP A 131 -2.84 -10.17 15.76
N LEU A 132 -1.84 -9.90 14.93
CA LEU A 132 -1.10 -8.65 14.98
C LEU A 132 -1.73 -7.56 14.11
N ASP A 133 -1.50 -6.31 14.50
CA ASP A 133 -1.92 -5.15 13.72
C ASP A 133 -0.88 -4.71 12.70
N ALA A 134 0.36 -5.14 12.85
CA ALA A 134 1.46 -4.73 12.00
C ALA A 134 2.52 -5.80 11.82
N THR A 135 3.04 -5.92 10.61
CA THR A 135 4.21 -6.76 10.32
C THR A 135 5.00 -6.22 9.12
N ARG A 136 6.26 -6.65 9.00
CA ARG A 136 7.05 -6.45 7.79
C ARG A 136 7.36 -7.79 7.14
N VAL A 137 7.48 -7.82 5.83
CA VAL A 137 7.89 -9.01 5.09
C VAL A 137 9.41 -9.06 4.99
N VAL A 138 10.02 -10.20 5.31
CA VAL A 138 11.48 -10.31 5.47
C VAL A 138 12.24 -10.69 4.20
N SER A 139 11.60 -11.18 3.18
CA SER A 139 12.28 -11.68 1.98
C SER A 139 12.41 -10.67 0.85
N CYS A 140 12.19 -9.41 1.14
CA CYS A 140 12.20 -8.35 0.15
C CYS A 140 13.56 -7.64 0.14
N ASN A 141 14.55 -8.29 -0.40
CA ASN A 141 15.89 -7.70 -0.54
C ASN A 141 16.25 -7.53 -2.02
#